data_747f1afd5b714fb50a5dd5a409b4b73d
#
_entry.id   747f1afd5b714fb50a5dd5a409b4b73d
#
_cell.length_a   1.000
_cell.length_b   1.000
_cell.length_c   1.000
_cell.angle_alpha   90.00
_cell.angle_beta   90.00
_cell.angle_gamma   90.00
#
_symmetry.space_group_name_H-M   'P 1'
#
loop_
_entity.id
_entity.type
_entity.pdbx_description
1 polymer ?
#
loop_
_entity_poly.entity_id
_entity_poly.type
_entity_poly.pdbx_seq_one_letter_code
_entity_poly.pdbx_strand_id
1 'polypeptide(L)'
;MKARTTSSATVMAASLLASPAMAQNLEYRNFLPPTHPSNVFALTPMFEEIAEKSGGKLNINLQAGGALAGPKDTLSAIETSLIDGGFIVSIYVPNEIPLNNVMSDMVMVMEDPVTMVGALNETVLLDCPSCLEEYQSHNVTYLGSYATTAYSLMCKEPVQTLADIQGLKIRSSGDAYGRWINEMGGIPVSVATSEAYEALQRGQLDCVFGSIGWLKSLSLWDVSKHALRQEMAGFGGGALVAFNTASWEGLTDEDRAMIIDATPSALARLAVGYVEEDDEAVAEAAEHGVTVYEKDAEIDAPLTEYKKSEIAAAVEKAGERGAEGAQEVADAFVANIAKWKKISEEVGGDVAKVEEALRREIYSKLGN
;
A
#
# COMPACT_ATOMS: atom_id res chain seq x y z
N MET A 1 85.40 -2.34 34.29
CA MET A 1 84.61 -2.71 33.10
C MET A 1 83.15 -2.79 33.53
N LYS A 2 82.34 -1.84 33.12
CA LYS A 2 80.89 -1.80 33.41
C LYS A 2 80.12 -2.19 32.10
N ALA A 3 79.43 -3.34 32.11
CA ALA A 3 78.63 -3.76 31.02
C ALA A 3 77.25 -3.00 31.07
N ARG A 4 76.89 -2.35 30.00
CA ARG A 4 75.58 -1.73 29.80
C ARG A 4 74.66 -2.75 29.07
N THR A 5 73.66 -3.18 29.74
CA THR A 5 72.57 -3.97 29.16
C THR A 5 71.53 -3.00 28.56
N THR A 6 71.34 -3.02 27.25
CA THR A 6 70.29 -2.32 26.54
C THR A 6 69.08 -3.23 26.44
N SER A 7 67.98 -2.89 27.12
CA SER A 7 66.68 -3.53 26.95
C SER A 7 65.97 -2.96 25.73
N SER A 8 65.71 -3.79 24.71
CA SER A 8 64.89 -3.45 23.56
C SER A 8 63.42 -3.76 23.92
N ALA A 9 62.58 -2.72 23.99
CA ALA A 9 61.11 -2.88 24.14
C ALA A 9 60.49 -3.12 22.76
N THR A 10 60.00 -4.33 22.55
CA THR A 10 59.24 -4.69 21.35
C THR A 10 57.82 -4.18 21.52
N VAL A 11 57.43 -3.16 20.73
CA VAL A 11 56.05 -2.68 20.65
C VAL A 11 55.28 -3.62 19.74
N MET A 12 54.37 -4.40 20.32
CA MET A 12 53.47 -5.30 19.60
C MET A 12 52.27 -4.47 19.11
N ALA A 13 52.26 -4.09 17.83
CA ALA A 13 51.14 -3.45 17.19
C ALA A 13 49.98 -4.46 17.06
N ALA A 14 48.94 -4.30 17.86
CA ALA A 14 47.69 -5.07 17.70
C ALA A 14 46.95 -4.54 16.45
N SER A 15 47.05 -5.26 15.35
CA SER A 15 46.25 -5.04 14.17
C SER A 15 44.78 -5.46 14.50
N LEU A 16 43.90 -4.51 14.70
CA LEU A 16 42.46 -4.73 14.73
C LEU A 16 42.07 -5.22 13.33
N LEU A 17 41.89 -6.52 13.20
CA LEU A 17 41.23 -7.13 12.04
C LEU A 17 39.76 -6.69 12.09
N ALA A 18 39.43 -5.62 11.36
CA ALA A 18 38.05 -5.32 11.03
C ALA A 18 37.52 -6.52 10.22
N SER A 19 36.66 -7.33 10.82
CA SER A 19 35.91 -8.34 10.08
C SER A 19 35.13 -7.63 8.97
N PRO A 20 35.19 -8.08 7.72
CA PRO A 20 34.32 -7.52 6.69
C PRO A 20 32.91 -7.71 7.16
N ALA A 21 32.15 -6.62 7.31
CA ALA A 21 30.71 -6.70 7.51
C ALA A 21 30.14 -7.44 6.30
N MET A 22 29.58 -8.63 6.53
CA MET A 22 28.92 -9.38 5.47
C MET A 22 27.69 -8.60 5.02
N ALA A 23 27.51 -8.48 3.68
CA ALA A 23 26.33 -7.84 3.13
C ALA A 23 25.08 -8.62 3.59
N GLN A 24 24.11 -7.92 4.14
CA GLN A 24 22.80 -8.44 4.47
C GLN A 24 21.93 -8.39 3.24
N ASN A 25 21.28 -9.51 2.89
CA ASN A 25 20.37 -9.60 1.76
C ASN A 25 19.02 -10.05 2.29
N LEU A 26 17.99 -9.23 2.06
CA LEU A 26 16.61 -9.52 2.41
C LEU A 26 15.79 -9.80 1.15
N GLU A 27 14.92 -10.81 1.21
CA GLU A 27 14.00 -11.15 0.14
C GLU A 27 12.65 -10.49 0.36
N TYR A 28 12.27 -9.56 -0.53
CA TYR A 28 11.01 -8.82 -0.47
C TYR A 28 10.08 -9.19 -1.62
N ARG A 29 8.80 -9.40 -1.35
CA ARG A 29 7.83 -9.83 -2.35
C ARG A 29 6.71 -8.81 -2.52
N ASN A 30 6.39 -8.57 -3.80
CA ASN A 30 5.17 -7.88 -4.19
C ASN A 30 4.45 -8.72 -5.24
N PHE A 31 3.20 -9.09 -4.99
CA PHE A 31 2.41 -9.91 -5.92
C PHE A 31 1.96 -9.12 -7.17
N LEU A 32 2.07 -7.80 -7.17
CA LEU A 32 1.75 -6.94 -8.31
C LEU A 32 2.91 -6.89 -9.32
N PRO A 33 2.61 -6.67 -10.61
CA PRO A 33 3.65 -6.67 -11.65
C PRO A 33 4.66 -5.53 -11.45
N PRO A 34 5.86 -5.63 -12.05
CA PRO A 34 6.90 -4.59 -11.93
C PRO A 34 6.44 -3.19 -12.36
N THR A 35 5.46 -3.12 -13.27
CA THR A 35 4.86 -1.87 -13.78
C THR A 35 3.90 -1.19 -12.82
N HIS A 36 3.46 -1.87 -11.75
CA HIS A 36 2.51 -1.30 -10.82
C HIS A 36 3.12 -0.14 -10.00
N PRO A 37 2.36 0.95 -9.71
CA PRO A 37 2.82 2.12 -8.95
C PRO A 37 3.60 1.79 -7.67
N SER A 38 3.13 0.81 -6.88
CA SER A 38 3.82 0.39 -5.66
C SER A 38 5.28 -0.03 -5.87
N ASN A 39 5.60 -0.59 -7.05
CA ASN A 39 6.96 -0.93 -7.43
C ASN A 39 7.70 0.26 -8.04
N VAL A 40 7.06 0.95 -8.99
CA VAL A 40 7.69 2.03 -9.77
C VAL A 40 8.02 3.25 -8.91
N PHE A 41 7.07 3.69 -8.09
CA PHE A 41 7.22 4.94 -7.32
C PHE A 41 7.70 4.73 -5.87
N ALA A 42 7.51 3.54 -5.30
CA ALA A 42 7.88 3.30 -3.90
C ALA A 42 9.00 2.28 -3.73
N LEU A 43 8.71 0.98 -3.90
CA LEU A 43 9.59 -0.09 -3.44
C LEU A 43 10.92 -0.15 -4.18
N THR A 44 10.93 -0.07 -5.52
CA THR A 44 12.17 -0.12 -6.30
C THR A 44 13.10 1.04 -5.95
N PRO A 45 12.68 2.32 -6.05
CA PRO A 45 13.57 3.43 -5.72
C PRO A 45 13.94 3.48 -4.24
N MET A 46 13.08 3.01 -3.31
CA MET A 46 13.39 2.92 -1.90
C MET A 46 14.54 1.94 -1.63
N PHE A 47 14.46 0.76 -2.22
CA PHE A 47 15.45 -0.28 -1.98
C PHE A 47 16.79 0.00 -2.68
N GLU A 48 16.76 0.66 -3.84
CA GLU A 48 17.95 1.18 -4.51
C GLU A 48 18.64 2.27 -3.66
N GLU A 49 17.89 3.19 -3.10
CA GLU A 49 18.39 4.24 -2.20
C GLU A 49 19.05 3.65 -0.95
N ILE A 50 18.43 2.64 -0.32
CA ILE A 50 18.98 1.93 0.85
C ILE A 50 20.29 1.21 0.47
N ALA A 51 20.33 0.52 -0.66
CA ALA A 51 21.53 -0.16 -1.13
C ALA A 51 22.68 0.84 -1.38
N GLU A 52 22.39 1.99 -1.98
CA GLU A 52 23.37 3.06 -2.21
C GLU A 52 23.88 3.66 -0.88
N LYS A 53 22.97 4.06 0.01
CA LYS A 53 23.30 4.68 1.31
C LYS A 53 24.10 3.74 2.22
N SER A 54 23.79 2.44 2.19
CA SER A 54 24.54 1.42 2.95
C SER A 54 25.89 1.04 2.33
N GLY A 55 26.19 1.54 1.11
CA GLY A 55 27.37 1.12 0.34
C GLY A 55 27.32 -0.36 -0.04
N GLY A 56 26.13 -0.89 -0.30
CA GLY A 56 25.87 -2.30 -0.66
C GLY A 56 25.94 -3.28 0.52
N LYS A 57 25.93 -2.79 1.75
CA LYS A 57 25.90 -3.66 2.94
C LYS A 57 24.50 -4.18 3.24
N LEU A 58 23.47 -3.41 2.94
CA LEU A 58 22.07 -3.83 3.04
C LEU A 58 21.46 -3.83 1.64
N ASN A 59 21.04 -5.00 1.18
CA ASN A 59 20.36 -5.17 -0.09
C ASN A 59 18.97 -5.78 0.17
N ILE A 60 17.93 -5.15 -0.35
CA ILE A 60 16.54 -5.66 -0.29
C ILE A 60 16.16 -6.05 -1.72
N ASN A 61 16.10 -7.36 -1.94
CA ASN A 61 15.85 -7.95 -3.27
C ASN A 61 14.34 -8.00 -3.55
N LEU A 62 13.83 -7.01 -4.27
CA LEU A 62 12.42 -6.95 -4.66
C LEU A 62 12.13 -7.92 -5.79
N GLN A 63 11.21 -8.85 -5.54
CA GLN A 63 10.64 -9.70 -6.59
C GLN A 63 9.14 -9.41 -6.73
N ALA A 64 8.78 -8.87 -7.87
CA ALA A 64 7.43 -8.51 -8.26
C ALA A 64 6.78 -9.62 -9.11
N GLY A 65 5.44 -9.66 -9.15
CA GLY A 65 4.67 -10.56 -10.01
C GLY A 65 4.16 -11.85 -9.35
N GLY A 66 4.26 -12.00 -8.02
CA GLY A 66 3.55 -13.05 -7.27
C GLY A 66 4.05 -14.49 -7.44
N ALA A 67 5.26 -14.70 -7.99
CA ALA A 67 5.76 -16.04 -8.29
C ALA A 67 5.92 -16.97 -7.07
N LEU A 68 6.21 -16.40 -5.89
CA LEU A 68 6.43 -17.17 -4.66
C LEU A 68 5.30 -16.99 -3.64
N ALA A 69 4.70 -15.81 -3.57
CA ALA A 69 3.61 -15.49 -2.66
C ALA A 69 2.57 -14.65 -3.39
N GLY A 70 1.35 -15.14 -3.43
CA GLY A 70 0.20 -14.43 -3.98
C GLY A 70 -0.39 -13.43 -2.99
N PRO A 71 -1.45 -12.69 -3.38
CA PRO A 71 -2.04 -11.65 -2.53
C PRO A 71 -2.60 -12.18 -1.20
N LYS A 72 -3.03 -13.44 -1.14
CA LYS A 72 -3.56 -14.09 0.08
C LYS A 72 -2.49 -14.79 0.89
N ASP A 73 -1.31 -15.03 0.30
CA ASP A 73 -0.26 -15.85 0.91
C ASP A 73 0.88 -14.99 1.50
N THR A 74 0.96 -13.71 1.13
CA THR A 74 2.09 -12.84 1.53
C THR A 74 2.20 -12.72 3.05
N LEU A 75 1.09 -12.54 3.78
CA LEU A 75 1.10 -12.47 5.24
C LEU A 75 1.69 -13.75 5.85
N SER A 76 1.19 -14.91 5.47
CA SER A 76 1.67 -16.20 6.00
C SER A 76 3.10 -16.53 5.57
N ALA A 77 3.52 -16.07 4.39
CA ALA A 77 4.90 -16.22 3.93
C ALA A 77 5.90 -15.41 4.78
N ILE A 78 5.51 -14.21 5.21
CA ILE A 78 6.29 -13.40 6.16
C ILE A 78 6.26 -14.07 7.54
N GLU A 79 5.07 -14.42 8.05
CA GLU A 79 4.86 -15.02 9.37
C GLU A 79 5.73 -16.26 9.59
N THR A 80 5.85 -17.10 8.55
CA THR A 80 6.62 -18.36 8.59
C THR A 80 8.09 -18.18 8.19
N SER A 81 8.56 -16.94 7.99
CA SER A 81 9.94 -16.61 7.55
C SER A 81 10.31 -17.28 6.20
N LEU A 82 9.35 -17.52 5.32
CA LEU A 82 9.61 -17.92 3.94
C LEU A 82 10.19 -16.77 3.11
N ILE A 83 9.82 -15.53 3.47
CA ILE A 83 10.34 -14.29 2.91
C ILE A 83 10.64 -13.32 4.06
N ASP A 84 11.57 -12.39 3.85
CA ASP A 84 11.97 -11.41 4.86
C ASP A 84 11.04 -10.20 4.92
N GLY A 85 10.32 -9.93 3.86
CA GLY A 85 9.34 -8.84 3.79
C GLY A 85 8.41 -8.98 2.60
N GLY A 86 7.33 -8.22 2.61
CA GLY A 86 6.38 -8.27 1.51
C GLY A 86 5.22 -7.28 1.65
N PHE A 87 4.55 -7.04 0.54
CA PHE A 87 3.40 -6.17 0.47
C PHE A 87 2.12 -6.92 0.88
N ILE A 88 1.59 -6.60 2.06
CA ILE A 88 0.35 -7.14 2.60
C ILE A 88 -0.80 -6.20 2.25
N VAL A 89 -1.85 -6.74 1.63
CA VAL A 89 -3.10 -6.02 1.36
C VAL A 89 -4.19 -6.61 2.26
N SER A 90 -4.64 -5.83 3.24
CA SER A 90 -5.53 -6.29 4.33
C SER A 90 -6.84 -6.91 3.86
N ILE A 91 -7.45 -6.40 2.79
CA ILE A 91 -8.71 -6.93 2.24
C ILE A 91 -8.60 -8.35 1.67
N TYR A 92 -7.38 -8.90 1.48
CA TYR A 92 -7.18 -10.28 1.07
C TYR A 92 -7.00 -11.24 2.26
N VAL A 93 -6.74 -10.70 3.44
CA VAL A 93 -6.52 -11.43 4.71
C VAL A 93 -7.33 -10.81 5.86
N PRO A 94 -8.64 -10.53 5.65
CA PRO A 94 -9.44 -9.74 6.61
C PRO A 94 -9.76 -10.48 7.91
N ASN A 95 -9.59 -11.79 7.95
CA ASN A 95 -9.81 -12.58 9.17
C ASN A 95 -8.54 -12.68 10.01
N GLU A 96 -7.39 -12.57 9.39
CA GLU A 96 -6.08 -12.62 10.01
C GLU A 96 -5.71 -11.30 10.69
N ILE A 97 -6.07 -10.17 10.05
CA ILE A 97 -5.82 -8.81 10.56
C ILE A 97 -7.12 -7.96 10.54
N PRO A 98 -8.17 -8.38 11.27
CA PRO A 98 -9.49 -7.77 11.17
C PRO A 98 -9.52 -6.32 11.68
N LEU A 99 -8.71 -5.95 12.67
CA LEU A 99 -8.65 -4.60 13.21
C LEU A 99 -8.01 -3.62 12.20
N ASN A 100 -6.89 -4.01 11.59
CA ASN A 100 -6.27 -3.23 10.51
C ASN A 100 -7.16 -3.14 9.28
N ASN A 101 -7.99 -4.16 9.03
CA ASN A 101 -8.92 -4.17 7.90
C ASN A 101 -10.10 -3.19 8.06
N VAL A 102 -10.40 -2.68 9.25
CA VAL A 102 -11.42 -1.64 9.48
C VAL A 102 -11.22 -0.46 8.54
N MET A 103 -10.01 0.09 8.51
CA MET A 103 -9.68 1.24 7.67
C MET A 103 -9.82 0.92 6.17
N SER A 104 -9.45 -0.30 5.77
CA SER A 104 -9.58 -0.74 4.37
C SER A 104 -11.01 -1.05 3.95
N ASP A 105 -11.90 -1.38 4.89
CA ASP A 105 -13.34 -1.53 4.64
C ASP A 105 -14.08 -0.18 4.60
N MET A 106 -13.45 0.92 5.08
CA MET A 106 -13.99 2.28 5.01
C MET A 106 -13.73 2.95 3.65
N VAL A 107 -13.82 2.19 2.56
CA VAL A 107 -13.46 2.62 1.19
C VAL A 107 -14.22 3.84 0.68
N MET A 108 -15.43 4.07 1.21
CA MET A 108 -16.30 5.17 0.78
C MET A 108 -15.94 6.52 1.40
N VAL A 109 -15.13 6.55 2.48
CA VAL A 109 -14.62 7.79 3.08
C VAL A 109 -13.25 8.18 2.56
N MET A 110 -12.75 7.43 1.55
CA MET A 110 -11.46 7.70 0.92
C MET A 110 -11.45 9.08 0.25
N GLU A 111 -10.37 9.78 0.46
CA GLU A 111 -10.04 11.10 -0.10
C GLU A 111 -8.85 10.95 -1.08
N ASP A 112 -8.14 12.02 -1.38
CA ASP A 112 -6.93 11.95 -2.18
C ASP A 112 -5.83 11.09 -1.53
N PRO A 113 -4.89 10.53 -2.33
CA PRO A 113 -3.86 9.62 -1.82
C PRO A 113 -2.96 10.22 -0.74
N VAL A 114 -2.68 11.53 -0.77
CA VAL A 114 -1.84 12.20 0.24
C VAL A 114 -2.56 12.24 1.59
N THR A 115 -3.82 12.65 1.59
CA THR A 115 -4.69 12.61 2.77
C THR A 115 -4.74 11.20 3.36
N MET A 116 -4.96 10.21 2.51
CA MET A 116 -5.15 8.85 2.97
C MET A 116 -3.86 8.19 3.49
N VAL A 117 -2.74 8.38 2.81
CA VAL A 117 -1.44 7.87 3.27
C VAL A 117 -1.09 8.45 4.64
N GLY A 118 -1.30 9.75 4.83
CA GLY A 118 -1.08 10.38 6.13
C GLY A 118 -2.00 9.82 7.22
N ALA A 119 -3.31 9.78 6.96
CA ALA A 119 -4.29 9.32 7.93
C ALA A 119 -4.09 7.85 8.33
N LEU A 120 -3.84 6.96 7.36
CA LEU A 120 -3.59 5.54 7.61
C LEU A 120 -2.35 5.33 8.49
N ASN A 121 -1.24 5.94 8.11
CA ASN A 121 0.01 5.74 8.82
C ASN A 121 0.00 6.39 10.22
N GLU A 122 -0.62 7.55 10.39
CA GLU A 122 -0.78 8.15 11.71
C GLU A 122 -1.67 7.27 12.60
N THR A 123 -2.79 6.76 12.08
CA THR A 123 -3.68 5.89 12.85
C THR A 123 -2.96 4.61 13.29
N VAL A 124 -2.29 3.90 12.39
CA VAL A 124 -1.63 2.63 12.74
C VAL A 124 -0.43 2.85 13.65
N LEU A 125 0.41 3.83 13.34
CA LEU A 125 1.71 4.00 14.02
C LEU A 125 1.60 4.75 15.35
N LEU A 126 0.62 5.65 15.51
CA LEU A 126 0.55 6.52 16.68
C LEU A 126 -0.73 6.32 17.52
N ASP A 127 -1.87 6.02 16.90
CA ASP A 127 -3.16 6.05 17.58
C ASP A 127 -3.76 4.65 17.83
N CYS A 128 -3.19 3.58 17.22
CA CYS A 128 -3.70 2.22 17.35
C CYS A 128 -2.58 1.22 17.73
N PRO A 129 -2.16 1.18 19.02
CA PRO A 129 -1.18 0.17 19.46
C PRO A 129 -1.63 -1.27 19.16
N SER A 130 -2.93 -1.59 19.31
CA SER A 130 -3.49 -2.90 18.99
C SER A 130 -3.43 -3.25 17.51
N CYS A 131 -3.42 -2.26 16.59
CA CYS A 131 -3.16 -2.53 15.18
C CYS A 131 -1.72 -3.02 14.95
N LEU A 132 -0.75 -2.46 15.66
CA LEU A 132 0.65 -2.93 15.60
C LEU A 132 0.80 -4.31 16.26
N GLU A 133 0.13 -4.55 17.39
CA GLU A 133 0.10 -5.85 18.07
C GLU A 133 -0.50 -6.93 17.17
N GLU A 134 -1.52 -6.61 16.38
CA GLU A 134 -2.12 -7.52 15.41
C GLU A 134 -1.10 -7.94 14.34
N TYR A 135 -0.34 -7.01 13.75
CA TYR A 135 0.77 -7.35 12.85
C TYR A 135 1.86 -8.15 13.55
N GLN A 136 2.25 -7.78 14.76
CA GLN A 136 3.27 -8.48 15.54
C GLN A 136 2.86 -9.92 15.88
N SER A 137 1.57 -10.19 16.09
CA SER A 137 1.06 -11.54 16.33
C SER A 137 1.28 -12.48 15.14
N HIS A 138 1.47 -11.92 13.95
CA HIS A 138 1.85 -12.60 12.71
C HIS A 138 3.34 -12.45 12.37
N ASN A 139 4.20 -12.16 13.34
CA ASN A 139 5.64 -11.94 13.11
C ASN A 139 5.94 -10.84 12.07
N VAL A 140 5.10 -9.82 11.96
CA VAL A 140 5.25 -8.71 11.03
C VAL A 140 5.60 -7.42 11.76
N THR A 141 6.70 -6.79 11.36
CA THR A 141 7.03 -5.42 11.70
C THR A 141 6.47 -4.49 10.63
N TYR A 142 5.47 -3.70 11.00
CA TYR A 142 4.82 -2.71 10.13
C TYR A 142 5.58 -1.40 10.13
N LEU A 143 5.83 -0.84 8.93
CA LEU A 143 6.51 0.46 8.78
C LEU A 143 5.70 1.47 7.96
N GLY A 144 4.79 1.02 7.11
CA GLY A 144 3.99 1.96 6.33
C GLY A 144 2.95 1.34 5.41
N SER A 145 1.86 2.04 5.27
CA SER A 145 0.71 1.78 4.39
C SER A 145 0.68 2.75 3.22
N TYR A 146 -0.13 2.43 2.22
CA TYR A 146 -0.38 3.29 1.06
C TYR A 146 -1.88 3.45 0.78
N ALA A 147 -2.20 4.39 -0.11
CA ALA A 147 -3.53 4.54 -0.67
C ALA A 147 -3.45 4.75 -2.18
N THR A 148 -4.54 4.38 -2.87
CA THR A 148 -4.72 4.62 -4.31
C THR A 148 -5.49 5.91 -4.54
N THR A 149 -5.55 6.36 -5.79
CA THR A 149 -6.58 7.29 -6.26
C THR A 149 -7.97 6.68 -6.17
N ALA A 150 -8.99 7.51 -6.34
CA ALA A 150 -10.37 7.07 -6.38
C ALA A 150 -10.61 6.10 -7.55
N TYR A 151 -11.47 5.11 -7.30
CA TYR A 151 -11.76 4.06 -8.25
C TYR A 151 -12.77 4.48 -9.33
N SER A 152 -12.52 3.98 -10.52
CA SER A 152 -13.31 4.13 -11.73
C SER A 152 -13.76 2.76 -12.23
N LEU A 153 -14.73 2.72 -13.16
CA LEU A 153 -15.11 1.50 -13.87
C LEU A 153 -14.38 1.43 -15.21
N MET A 154 -13.66 0.34 -15.46
CA MET A 154 -13.02 0.02 -16.73
C MET A 154 -13.70 -1.19 -17.32
N CYS A 155 -14.44 -1.01 -18.43
CA CYS A 155 -15.40 -1.97 -18.95
C CYS A 155 -15.10 -2.38 -20.41
N LYS A 156 -15.61 -3.55 -20.82
CA LYS A 156 -15.55 -4.03 -22.20
C LYS A 156 -16.50 -3.25 -23.10
N GLU A 157 -17.69 -2.99 -22.59
CA GLU A 157 -18.79 -2.29 -23.26
C GLU A 157 -19.01 -0.90 -22.63
N PRO A 158 -19.69 0.03 -23.33
CA PRO A 158 -19.97 1.35 -22.80
C PRO A 158 -20.78 1.30 -21.49
N VAL A 159 -20.33 1.99 -20.46
CA VAL A 159 -21.04 2.21 -19.20
C VAL A 159 -20.93 3.69 -18.87
N GLN A 160 -22.09 4.38 -18.85
CA GLN A 160 -22.17 5.82 -18.63
C GLN A 160 -23.18 6.19 -17.56
N THR A 161 -24.17 5.34 -17.33
CA THR A 161 -25.27 5.59 -16.39
C THR A 161 -25.41 4.46 -15.40
N LEU A 162 -26.15 4.70 -14.30
CA LEU A 162 -26.48 3.65 -13.33
C LEU A 162 -27.28 2.49 -13.97
N ALA A 163 -28.09 2.78 -15.00
CA ALA A 163 -28.83 1.75 -15.73
C ALA A 163 -27.91 0.80 -16.50
N ASP A 164 -26.78 1.29 -17.00
CA ASP A 164 -25.81 0.46 -17.74
C ASP A 164 -25.07 -0.53 -16.83
N ILE A 165 -25.00 -0.24 -15.51
CA ILE A 165 -24.34 -1.10 -14.52
C ILE A 165 -25.17 -2.34 -14.18
N GLN A 166 -26.47 -2.31 -14.43
CA GLN A 166 -27.39 -3.38 -14.00
C GLN A 166 -26.98 -4.75 -14.54
N GLY A 167 -26.73 -5.68 -13.62
CA GLY A 167 -26.39 -7.08 -13.93
C GLY A 167 -24.98 -7.32 -14.48
N LEU A 168 -24.13 -6.28 -14.60
CA LEU A 168 -22.74 -6.45 -15.01
C LEU A 168 -21.94 -7.15 -13.92
N LYS A 169 -21.06 -8.06 -14.33
CA LYS A 169 -20.07 -8.70 -13.46
C LYS A 169 -18.91 -7.76 -13.26
N ILE A 170 -18.80 -7.19 -12.08
CA ILE A 170 -17.80 -6.16 -11.75
C ILE A 170 -16.82 -6.71 -10.75
N ARG A 171 -15.54 -6.56 -11.05
CA ARG A 171 -14.47 -6.93 -10.12
C ARG A 171 -14.63 -6.20 -8.80
N SER A 172 -14.62 -6.97 -7.70
CA SER A 172 -14.42 -6.48 -6.34
C SER A 172 -13.19 -7.12 -5.71
N SER A 173 -12.60 -6.49 -4.69
CA SER A 173 -11.45 -7.03 -3.97
C SER A 173 -11.66 -7.07 -2.46
N GLY A 174 -12.88 -6.95 -2.00
CA GLY A 174 -13.25 -7.00 -0.59
C GLY A 174 -14.75 -6.79 -0.39
N ASP A 175 -15.20 -6.94 0.83
CA ASP A 175 -16.64 -6.91 1.18
C ASP A 175 -17.28 -5.54 0.91
N ALA A 176 -16.57 -4.45 1.25
CA ALA A 176 -17.07 -3.09 1.05
C ALA A 176 -17.34 -2.76 -0.42
N TYR A 177 -16.43 -3.14 -1.31
CA TYR A 177 -16.64 -2.97 -2.76
C TYR A 177 -17.78 -3.85 -3.27
N GLY A 178 -17.88 -5.08 -2.75
CA GLY A 178 -18.98 -6.00 -3.09
C GLY A 178 -20.34 -5.42 -2.71
N ARG A 179 -20.45 -4.83 -1.53
CA ARG A 179 -21.69 -4.16 -1.09
C ARG A 179 -22.04 -2.99 -2.01
N TRP A 180 -21.07 -2.14 -2.32
CA TRP A 180 -21.28 -1.00 -3.21
C TRP A 180 -21.70 -1.42 -4.63
N ILE A 181 -21.05 -2.43 -5.20
CA ILE A 181 -21.41 -2.95 -6.52
C ILE A 181 -22.84 -3.50 -6.52
N ASN A 182 -23.28 -4.19 -5.46
CA ASN A 182 -24.64 -4.65 -5.30
C ASN A 182 -25.64 -3.47 -5.21
N GLU A 183 -25.29 -2.42 -4.48
CA GLU A 183 -26.13 -1.22 -4.36
C GLU A 183 -26.33 -0.53 -5.71
N MET A 184 -25.32 -0.50 -6.56
CA MET A 184 -25.44 -0.03 -7.94
C MET A 184 -26.21 -0.98 -8.86
N GLY A 185 -26.56 -2.20 -8.41
CA GLY A 185 -27.25 -3.21 -9.21
C GLY A 185 -26.33 -4.09 -10.07
N GLY A 186 -25.03 -4.00 -9.90
CA GLY A 186 -24.04 -4.89 -10.48
C GLY A 186 -23.94 -6.22 -9.73
N ILE A 187 -23.13 -7.13 -10.26
CA ILE A 187 -22.83 -8.44 -9.66
C ILE A 187 -21.35 -8.42 -9.24
N PRO A 188 -21.02 -8.38 -7.95
CA PRO A 188 -19.64 -8.37 -7.50
C PRO A 188 -18.98 -9.73 -7.74
N VAL A 189 -17.79 -9.71 -8.31
CA VAL A 189 -16.95 -10.91 -8.49
C VAL A 189 -15.61 -10.67 -7.81
N SER A 190 -15.31 -11.46 -6.78
CA SER A 190 -14.08 -11.33 -6.00
C SER A 190 -12.88 -11.83 -6.81
N VAL A 191 -12.05 -10.89 -7.25
CA VAL A 191 -10.84 -11.13 -8.05
C VAL A 191 -9.71 -10.23 -7.54
N ALA A 192 -8.54 -10.81 -7.30
CA ALA A 192 -7.37 -10.04 -6.91
C ALA A 192 -6.92 -9.06 -8.00
N THR A 193 -6.27 -7.95 -7.63
CA THR A 193 -5.82 -6.94 -8.58
C THR A 193 -4.90 -7.54 -9.66
N SER A 194 -3.98 -8.44 -9.28
CA SER A 194 -3.07 -9.11 -10.20
C SER A 194 -3.75 -10.04 -11.22
N GLU A 195 -5.00 -10.43 -10.96
CA GLU A 195 -5.78 -11.35 -11.81
C GLU A 195 -6.79 -10.61 -12.69
N ALA A 196 -6.94 -9.29 -12.52
CA ALA A 196 -7.97 -8.48 -13.16
C ALA A 196 -7.93 -8.53 -14.69
N TYR A 197 -6.73 -8.44 -15.27
CA TYR A 197 -6.52 -8.52 -16.74
C TYR A 197 -7.05 -9.84 -17.31
N GLU A 198 -6.61 -10.96 -16.75
CA GLU A 198 -7.02 -12.29 -17.24
C GLU A 198 -8.51 -12.55 -17.04
N ALA A 199 -9.07 -12.14 -15.90
CA ALA A 199 -10.48 -12.32 -15.60
C ALA A 199 -11.36 -11.52 -16.58
N LEU A 200 -10.96 -10.28 -16.91
CA LEU A 200 -11.65 -9.46 -17.92
C LEU A 200 -11.48 -10.07 -19.32
N GLN A 201 -10.27 -10.47 -19.70
CA GLN A 201 -9.97 -11.08 -20.98
C GLN A 201 -10.80 -12.35 -21.24
N ARG A 202 -10.93 -13.21 -20.22
CA ARG A 202 -11.68 -14.47 -20.31
C ARG A 202 -13.20 -14.31 -20.19
N GLY A 203 -13.71 -13.09 -19.96
CA GLY A 203 -15.15 -12.83 -19.81
C GLY A 203 -15.74 -13.30 -18.48
N GLN A 204 -14.89 -13.52 -17.47
CA GLN A 204 -15.33 -13.71 -16.08
C GLN A 204 -15.86 -12.41 -15.50
N LEU A 205 -15.37 -11.27 -16.00
CA LEU A 205 -15.76 -9.92 -15.67
C LEU A 205 -16.26 -9.19 -16.92
N ASP A 206 -17.17 -8.25 -16.70
CA ASP A 206 -17.57 -7.25 -17.69
C ASP A 206 -16.85 -5.93 -17.44
N CYS A 207 -16.57 -5.60 -16.17
CA CYS A 207 -15.84 -4.41 -15.74
C CYS A 207 -14.85 -4.73 -14.61
N VAL A 208 -13.80 -3.92 -14.54
CA VAL A 208 -12.89 -3.81 -13.38
C VAL A 208 -13.20 -2.54 -12.63
N PHE A 209 -13.43 -2.63 -11.32
CA PHE A 209 -13.52 -1.50 -10.42
C PHE A 209 -12.15 -1.29 -9.78
N GLY A 210 -11.48 -0.17 -10.06
CA GLY A 210 -10.12 0.12 -9.65
C GLY A 210 -9.62 1.49 -10.09
N SER A 211 -8.37 1.83 -9.77
CA SER A 211 -7.72 3.06 -10.24
C SER A 211 -7.68 3.09 -11.77
N ILE A 212 -8.00 4.22 -12.38
CA ILE A 212 -7.99 4.37 -13.84
C ILE A 212 -6.58 4.20 -14.43
N GLY A 213 -5.54 4.50 -13.65
CA GLY A 213 -4.13 4.25 -14.01
C GLY A 213 -3.82 2.80 -14.32
N TRP A 214 -4.65 1.84 -13.82
CA TRP A 214 -4.48 0.43 -14.15
C TRP A 214 -4.76 0.10 -15.64
N LEU A 215 -5.39 1.02 -16.38
CA LEU A 215 -5.40 0.93 -17.85
C LEU A 215 -3.97 0.76 -18.35
N LYS A 216 -3.02 1.52 -17.80
CA LYS A 216 -1.60 1.51 -18.15
C LYS A 216 -0.83 0.42 -17.38
N SER A 217 -0.74 0.51 -16.07
CA SER A 217 0.14 -0.35 -15.24
C SER A 217 -0.24 -1.82 -15.23
N LEU A 218 -1.51 -2.17 -15.45
CA LEU A 218 -2.00 -3.54 -15.60
C LEU A 218 -2.39 -3.89 -17.04
N SER A 219 -2.08 -3.02 -18.01
CA SER A 219 -2.42 -3.19 -19.45
C SER A 219 -3.92 -3.41 -19.70
N LEU A 220 -4.79 -2.90 -18.83
CA LEU A 220 -6.23 -3.10 -18.95
C LEU A 220 -6.82 -2.48 -20.21
N TRP A 221 -6.19 -1.46 -20.81
CA TRP A 221 -6.62 -0.89 -22.10
C TRP A 221 -6.61 -1.89 -23.27
N ASP A 222 -5.89 -3.03 -23.16
CA ASP A 222 -5.93 -4.07 -24.18
C ASP A 222 -7.25 -4.85 -24.18
N VAL A 223 -7.87 -4.97 -23.00
CA VAL A 223 -9.07 -5.80 -22.74
C VAL A 223 -10.29 -5.01 -22.31
N SER A 224 -10.14 -3.71 -21.97
CA SER A 224 -11.18 -2.74 -21.63
C SER A 224 -11.15 -1.60 -22.65
N LYS A 225 -12.31 -1.24 -23.20
CA LYS A 225 -12.39 -0.18 -24.23
C LYS A 225 -13.21 1.03 -23.77
N HIS A 226 -13.75 0.97 -22.58
CA HIS A 226 -14.59 2.03 -22.00
C HIS A 226 -14.22 2.22 -20.54
N ALA A 227 -14.02 3.46 -20.11
CA ALA A 227 -13.76 3.81 -18.72
C ALA A 227 -14.72 4.91 -18.25
N LEU A 228 -15.40 4.70 -17.13
CA LEU A 228 -16.22 5.71 -16.46
C LEU A 228 -15.45 6.25 -15.26
N ARG A 229 -15.05 7.52 -15.35
CA ARG A 229 -14.31 8.24 -14.30
C ARG A 229 -15.28 8.78 -13.26
N GLN A 230 -15.70 7.95 -12.30
CA GLN A 230 -16.75 8.29 -11.34
C GLN A 230 -16.21 8.69 -9.95
N GLU A 231 -14.96 8.38 -9.60
CA GLU A 231 -14.38 8.69 -8.27
C GLU A 231 -15.25 8.13 -7.12
N MET A 232 -15.58 6.84 -7.19
CA MET A 232 -16.60 6.26 -6.31
C MET A 232 -16.08 5.82 -4.95
N ALA A 233 -14.85 5.32 -4.89
CA ALA A 233 -14.20 4.75 -3.71
C ALA A 233 -12.70 4.77 -3.96
N GLY A 234 -11.91 4.33 -3.01
CA GLY A 234 -10.48 4.11 -3.20
C GLY A 234 -10.03 2.93 -2.35
N PHE A 235 -8.76 2.59 -2.41
CA PHE A 235 -8.17 1.64 -1.49
C PHE A 235 -7.14 2.35 -0.62
N GLY A 236 -7.11 1.99 0.66
CA GLY A 236 -6.05 2.35 1.58
C GLY A 236 -5.93 1.31 2.68
N GLY A 237 -4.71 1.04 3.13
CA GLY A 237 -4.45 0.09 4.21
C GLY A 237 -3.47 -1.02 3.86
N GLY A 238 -3.47 -2.07 4.68
CA GLY A 238 -2.45 -3.11 4.63
C GLY A 238 -1.07 -2.58 5.02
N ALA A 239 -0.01 -3.27 4.60
CA ALA A 239 1.36 -2.86 4.87
C ALA A 239 2.19 -2.92 3.59
N LEU A 240 2.47 -1.74 3.01
CA LEU A 240 3.34 -1.63 1.84
C LEU A 240 4.80 -1.86 2.21
N VAL A 241 5.22 -1.37 3.38
CA VAL A 241 6.57 -1.58 3.93
C VAL A 241 6.42 -2.41 5.20
N ALA A 242 6.74 -3.69 5.08
CA ALA A 242 6.61 -4.66 6.16
C ALA A 242 7.71 -5.73 6.08
N PHE A 243 8.23 -6.12 7.23
CA PHE A 243 9.27 -7.13 7.34
C PHE A 243 8.89 -8.20 8.35
N ASN A 244 9.44 -9.41 8.18
CA ASN A 244 9.42 -10.42 9.21
C ASN A 244 10.14 -9.89 10.47
N THR A 245 9.55 -10.06 11.64
CA THR A 245 10.09 -9.50 12.89
C THR A 245 11.49 -10.01 13.19
N ALA A 246 11.77 -11.30 12.97
CA ALA A 246 13.13 -11.84 13.21
C ALA A 246 14.15 -11.30 12.20
N SER A 247 13.78 -11.14 10.92
CA SER A 247 14.64 -10.52 9.91
C SER A 247 14.90 -9.03 10.26
N TRP A 248 13.87 -8.33 10.73
CA TRP A 248 13.99 -6.94 11.19
C TRP A 248 14.89 -6.79 12.42
N GLU A 249 14.70 -7.63 13.43
CA GLU A 249 15.53 -7.64 14.65
C GLU A 249 16.98 -8.05 14.37
N GLY A 250 17.21 -8.84 13.32
CA GLY A 250 18.54 -9.22 12.85
C GLY A 250 19.31 -8.08 12.18
N LEU A 251 18.68 -6.96 11.82
CA LEU A 251 19.32 -5.77 11.28
C LEU A 251 20.04 -5.00 12.37
N THR A 252 21.10 -4.26 11.99
CA THR A 252 21.72 -3.28 12.87
C THR A 252 20.79 -2.09 13.11
N ASP A 253 21.03 -1.32 14.18
CA ASP A 253 20.28 -0.09 14.44
C ASP A 253 20.40 0.91 13.29
N GLU A 254 21.59 0.97 12.65
CA GLU A 254 21.86 1.83 11.49
C GLU A 254 21.01 1.38 10.27
N ASP A 255 20.92 0.08 10.01
CA ASP A 255 20.14 -0.47 8.89
C ASP A 255 18.63 -0.23 9.11
N ARG A 256 18.13 -0.46 10.33
CA ARG A 256 16.74 -0.16 10.69
C ARG A 256 16.42 1.33 10.51
N ALA A 257 17.32 2.19 10.97
CA ALA A 257 17.16 3.64 10.83
C ALA A 257 17.12 4.06 9.35
N MET A 258 17.94 3.46 8.47
CA MET A 258 17.90 3.73 7.03
C MET A 258 16.57 3.35 6.40
N ILE A 259 16.00 2.19 6.75
CA ILE A 259 14.70 1.75 6.23
C ILE A 259 13.58 2.69 6.73
N ILE A 260 13.57 3.02 8.02
CA ILE A 260 12.59 3.96 8.60
C ILE A 260 12.71 5.33 7.93
N ASP A 261 13.93 5.83 7.70
CA ASP A 261 14.18 7.12 7.06
C ASP A 261 13.75 7.15 5.59
N ALA A 262 13.90 6.07 4.85
CA ALA A 262 13.50 5.97 3.46
C ALA A 262 11.97 5.81 3.26
N THR A 263 11.25 5.32 4.28
CA THR A 263 9.82 5.01 4.18
C THR A 263 8.95 6.24 3.85
N PRO A 264 9.05 7.40 4.53
CA PRO A 264 8.24 8.59 4.20
C PRO A 264 8.40 9.05 2.75
N SER A 265 9.63 9.00 2.23
CA SER A 265 9.93 9.37 0.84
C SER A 265 9.25 8.40 -0.16
N ALA A 266 9.31 7.11 0.11
CA ALA A 266 8.65 6.09 -0.72
C ALA A 266 7.12 6.28 -0.73
N LEU A 267 6.52 6.53 0.42
CA LEU A 267 5.08 6.76 0.55
C LEU A 267 4.64 8.06 -0.15
N ALA A 268 5.43 9.12 -0.02
CA ALA A 268 5.16 10.40 -0.69
C ALA A 268 5.21 10.26 -2.22
N ARG A 269 6.27 9.62 -2.75
CA ARG A 269 6.38 9.33 -4.18
C ARG A 269 5.21 8.51 -4.69
N LEU A 270 4.77 7.52 -3.94
CA LEU A 270 3.65 6.67 -4.35
C LEU A 270 2.32 7.43 -4.35
N ALA A 271 2.06 8.23 -3.31
CA ALA A 271 0.82 9.00 -3.22
C ALA A 271 0.66 9.97 -4.40
N VAL A 272 1.74 10.68 -4.76
CA VAL A 272 1.74 11.61 -5.90
C VAL A 272 1.75 10.84 -7.22
N GLY A 273 2.57 9.77 -7.32
CA GLY A 273 2.70 8.97 -8.53
C GLY A 273 1.41 8.25 -8.95
N TYR A 274 0.51 7.94 -8.02
CA TYR A 274 -0.82 7.41 -8.38
C TYR A 274 -1.66 8.45 -9.14
N VAL A 275 -1.58 9.72 -8.74
CA VAL A 275 -2.30 10.81 -9.42
C VAL A 275 -1.69 11.04 -10.81
N GLU A 276 -0.36 11.06 -10.90
CA GLU A 276 0.37 11.21 -12.17
C GLU A 276 0.03 10.06 -13.14
N GLU A 277 0.00 8.82 -12.66
CA GLU A 277 -0.37 7.66 -13.48
C GLU A 277 -1.81 7.72 -13.99
N ASP A 278 -2.77 8.14 -13.15
CA ASP A 278 -4.16 8.31 -13.56
C ASP A 278 -4.28 9.36 -14.68
N ASP A 279 -3.61 10.50 -14.54
CA ASP A 279 -3.61 11.56 -15.53
C ASP A 279 -2.94 11.12 -16.86
N GLU A 280 -1.82 10.39 -16.78
CA GLU A 280 -1.15 9.81 -17.95
C GLU A 280 -2.05 8.79 -18.64
N ALA A 281 -2.67 7.87 -17.90
CA ALA A 281 -3.55 6.84 -18.45
C ALA A 281 -4.77 7.45 -19.16
N VAL A 282 -5.36 8.51 -18.61
CA VAL A 282 -6.46 9.24 -19.24
C VAL A 282 -5.98 9.95 -20.51
N ALA A 283 -4.81 10.58 -20.49
CA ALA A 283 -4.25 11.27 -21.65
C ALA A 283 -3.93 10.30 -22.81
N GLU A 284 -3.41 9.12 -22.51
CA GLU A 284 -3.03 8.07 -23.47
C GLU A 284 -4.22 7.19 -23.92
N ALA A 285 -5.35 7.22 -23.19
CA ALA A 285 -6.48 6.29 -23.38
C ALA A 285 -6.96 6.20 -24.84
N ALA A 286 -7.13 7.35 -25.52
CA ALA A 286 -7.60 7.39 -26.90
C ALA A 286 -6.64 6.72 -27.88
N GLU A 287 -5.33 6.80 -27.67
CA GLU A 287 -4.31 6.16 -28.50
C GLU A 287 -4.38 4.63 -28.38
N HIS A 288 -4.86 4.11 -27.22
CA HIS A 288 -5.11 2.68 -26.97
C HIS A 288 -6.54 2.26 -27.31
N GLY A 289 -7.34 3.16 -27.91
CA GLY A 289 -8.72 2.88 -28.32
C GLY A 289 -9.69 2.76 -27.15
N VAL A 290 -9.39 3.40 -26.03
CA VAL A 290 -10.26 3.49 -24.85
C VAL A 290 -11.01 4.81 -24.88
N THR A 291 -12.33 4.76 -24.71
CA THR A 291 -13.17 5.94 -24.53
C THR A 291 -13.37 6.20 -23.05
N VAL A 292 -12.95 7.38 -22.56
CA VAL A 292 -13.15 7.80 -21.18
C VAL A 292 -14.42 8.65 -21.10
N TYR A 293 -15.31 8.29 -20.20
CA TYR A 293 -16.54 9.02 -19.88
C TYR A 293 -16.35 9.75 -18.56
N GLU A 294 -16.84 10.98 -18.50
CA GLU A 294 -16.89 11.75 -17.26
C GLU A 294 -18.01 11.23 -16.35
N LYS A 295 -17.90 11.56 -15.06
CA LYS A 295 -18.83 11.10 -14.03
C LYS A 295 -20.28 11.48 -14.30
N ASP A 296 -21.18 10.61 -13.89
CA ASP A 296 -22.62 10.77 -13.96
C ASP A 296 -23.20 11.20 -12.61
N ALA A 297 -23.98 12.27 -12.61
CA ALA A 297 -24.60 12.80 -11.39
C ALA A 297 -25.66 11.86 -10.78
N GLU A 298 -26.26 10.96 -11.58
CA GLU A 298 -27.21 9.96 -11.07
C GLU A 298 -26.52 8.89 -10.22
N ILE A 299 -25.21 8.67 -10.42
CA ILE A 299 -24.40 7.78 -9.59
C ILE A 299 -23.95 8.48 -8.30
N ASP A 300 -23.69 9.79 -8.35
CA ASP A 300 -23.22 10.57 -7.18
C ASP A 300 -24.24 10.61 -6.04
N ALA A 301 -25.52 10.71 -6.33
CA ALA A 301 -26.57 10.83 -5.30
C ALA A 301 -26.69 9.56 -4.43
N PRO A 302 -26.85 8.34 -5.00
CA PRO A 302 -26.80 7.10 -4.23
C PRO A 302 -25.49 6.92 -3.47
N LEU A 303 -24.35 7.28 -4.06
CA LEU A 303 -23.03 7.21 -3.44
C LEU A 303 -22.96 8.05 -2.16
N THR A 304 -23.47 9.27 -2.20
CA THR A 304 -23.47 10.18 -1.05
C THR A 304 -24.30 9.62 0.12
N GLU A 305 -25.42 9.00 -0.15
CA GLU A 305 -26.26 8.39 0.88
C GLU A 305 -25.62 7.09 1.42
N TYR A 306 -25.05 6.27 0.54
CA TYR A 306 -24.39 5.03 0.89
C TYR A 306 -23.17 5.26 1.81
N LYS A 307 -22.37 6.29 1.54
CA LYS A 307 -21.21 6.67 2.38
C LYS A 307 -21.54 6.80 3.86
N LYS A 308 -22.75 7.23 4.21
CA LYS A 308 -23.16 7.46 5.60
C LYS A 308 -23.28 6.18 6.42
N SER A 309 -23.59 5.05 5.79
CA SER A 309 -23.75 3.75 6.45
C SER A 309 -22.48 2.91 6.47
N GLU A 310 -21.50 3.21 5.62
CA GLU A 310 -20.34 2.34 5.42
C GLU A 310 -19.36 2.29 6.61
N ILE A 311 -19.21 3.38 7.37
CA ILE A 311 -18.37 3.36 8.58
C ILE A 311 -18.94 2.35 9.58
N ALA A 312 -20.26 2.41 9.83
CA ALA A 312 -20.92 1.47 10.73
C ALA A 312 -20.81 0.03 10.22
N ALA A 313 -20.97 -0.19 8.91
CA ALA A 313 -20.83 -1.50 8.29
C ALA A 313 -19.39 -2.06 8.41
N ALA A 314 -18.37 -1.22 8.27
CA ALA A 314 -16.98 -1.63 8.44
C ALA A 314 -16.69 -2.06 9.88
N VAL A 315 -17.18 -1.29 10.87
CA VAL A 315 -17.06 -1.62 12.30
C VAL A 315 -17.79 -2.92 12.65
N GLU A 316 -19.04 -3.08 12.18
CA GLU A 316 -19.82 -4.30 12.38
C GLU A 316 -19.10 -5.53 11.82
N LYS A 317 -18.58 -5.44 10.58
CA LYS A 317 -17.84 -6.52 9.94
C LYS A 317 -16.55 -6.89 10.69
N ALA A 318 -15.84 -5.92 11.19
CA ALA A 318 -14.66 -6.17 12.01
C ALA A 318 -15.03 -6.87 13.32
N GLY A 319 -16.13 -6.46 13.97
CA GLY A 319 -16.66 -7.13 15.16
C GLY A 319 -17.06 -8.60 14.89
N GLU A 320 -17.71 -8.90 13.74
CA GLU A 320 -18.02 -10.27 13.31
C GLU A 320 -16.75 -11.14 13.15
N ARG A 321 -15.61 -10.53 12.81
CA ARG A 321 -14.29 -11.18 12.70
C ARG A 321 -13.53 -11.23 14.03
N GLY A 322 -14.11 -10.70 15.12
CA GLY A 322 -13.52 -10.70 16.46
C GLY A 322 -12.60 -9.53 16.77
N ALA A 323 -12.60 -8.46 15.96
CA ALA A 323 -11.81 -7.27 16.24
C ALA A 323 -12.43 -6.48 17.41
N GLU A 324 -11.77 -6.49 18.57
CA GLU A 324 -12.07 -5.59 19.67
C GLU A 324 -11.45 -4.20 19.38
N GLY A 325 -12.15 -3.10 19.71
CA GLY A 325 -11.65 -1.74 19.44
C GLY A 325 -11.86 -1.21 18.01
N ALA A 326 -12.67 -1.89 17.18
CA ALA A 326 -12.93 -1.48 15.80
C ALA A 326 -13.54 -0.07 15.68
N GLN A 327 -14.40 0.34 16.64
CA GLN A 327 -14.98 1.67 16.63
C GLN A 327 -13.95 2.75 16.95
N GLU A 328 -13.07 2.50 17.91
CA GLU A 328 -11.97 3.41 18.29
C GLU A 328 -11.02 3.63 17.11
N VAL A 329 -10.70 2.58 16.34
CA VAL A 329 -9.87 2.68 15.13
C VAL A 329 -10.59 3.51 14.07
N ALA A 330 -11.87 3.27 13.84
CA ALA A 330 -12.66 4.02 12.87
C ALA A 330 -12.72 5.52 13.23
N ASP A 331 -12.95 5.83 14.51
CA ASP A 331 -13.02 7.20 15.00
C ASP A 331 -11.68 7.94 14.89
N ALA A 332 -10.58 7.30 15.26
CA ALA A 332 -9.22 7.82 15.09
C ALA A 332 -8.90 8.07 13.61
N PHE A 333 -9.23 7.11 12.75
CA PHE A 333 -9.00 7.22 11.32
C PHE A 333 -9.77 8.39 10.69
N VAL A 334 -11.06 8.56 11.02
CA VAL A 334 -11.86 9.71 10.56
C VAL A 334 -11.27 11.04 11.04
N ALA A 335 -10.82 11.11 12.28
CA ALA A 335 -10.17 12.30 12.82
C ALA A 335 -8.86 12.62 12.06
N ASN A 336 -8.06 11.61 11.78
CA ASN A 336 -6.83 11.75 11.01
C ASN A 336 -7.10 12.13 9.55
N ILE A 337 -8.12 11.59 8.89
CA ILE A 337 -8.55 12.05 7.57
C ILE A 337 -8.83 13.56 7.60
N ALA A 338 -9.58 14.05 8.57
CA ALA A 338 -9.91 15.47 8.68
C ALA A 338 -8.67 16.37 8.93
N LYS A 339 -7.66 15.85 9.61
CA LYS A 339 -6.36 16.50 9.81
C LYS A 339 -5.55 16.53 8.53
N TRP A 340 -5.36 15.36 7.91
CA TRP A 340 -4.50 15.20 6.74
C TRP A 340 -5.07 15.83 5.47
N LYS A 341 -6.39 15.98 5.37
CA LYS A 341 -7.02 16.74 4.29
C LYS A 341 -6.52 18.18 4.25
N LYS A 342 -6.39 18.85 5.39
CA LYS A 342 -5.84 20.19 5.47
C LYS A 342 -4.36 20.23 5.09
N ILE A 343 -3.60 19.22 5.53
CA ILE A 343 -2.19 19.10 5.15
C ILE A 343 -2.05 18.86 3.66
N SER A 344 -2.87 17.99 3.07
CA SER A 344 -2.87 17.73 1.62
C SER A 344 -3.17 18.98 0.83
N GLU A 345 -4.14 19.79 1.25
CA GLU A 345 -4.46 21.09 0.63
C GLU A 345 -3.27 22.07 0.70
N GLU A 346 -2.46 22.03 1.78
CA GLU A 346 -1.29 22.90 1.96
C GLU A 346 -0.07 22.43 1.14
N VAL A 347 0.18 21.12 1.07
CA VAL A 347 1.36 20.57 0.38
C VAL A 347 1.14 20.39 -1.11
N GLY A 348 -0.11 20.24 -1.56
CA GLY A 348 -0.45 19.92 -2.94
C GLY A 348 0.21 18.62 -3.40
N GLY A 349 0.46 18.48 -4.70
CA GLY A 349 1.15 17.32 -5.29
C GLY A 349 2.69 17.40 -5.22
N ASP A 350 3.28 18.14 -4.30
CA ASP A 350 4.74 18.27 -4.16
C ASP A 350 5.30 17.14 -3.28
N VAL A 351 5.99 16.18 -3.90
CA VAL A 351 6.56 15.01 -3.23
C VAL A 351 7.41 15.37 -2.02
N ALA A 352 8.25 16.41 -2.12
CA ALA A 352 9.14 16.79 -1.02
C ALA A 352 8.38 17.34 0.18
N LYS A 353 7.30 18.12 -0.06
CA LYS A 353 6.45 18.64 1.00
C LYS A 353 5.58 17.53 1.64
N VAL A 354 5.10 16.56 0.84
CA VAL A 354 4.39 15.38 1.35
C VAL A 354 5.31 14.56 2.25
N GLU A 355 6.55 14.31 1.81
CA GLU A 355 7.56 13.62 2.61
C GLU A 355 7.84 14.36 3.93
N GLU A 356 8.06 15.69 3.87
CA GLU A 356 8.30 16.51 5.07
C GLU A 356 7.11 16.43 6.05
N ALA A 357 5.88 16.47 5.54
CA ALA A 357 4.68 16.33 6.35
C ALA A 357 4.60 14.97 7.04
N LEU A 358 4.84 13.86 6.30
CA LEU A 358 4.89 12.51 6.87
C LEU A 358 5.97 12.39 7.95
N ARG A 359 7.18 12.91 7.70
CA ARG A 359 8.26 12.94 8.68
C ARG A 359 7.86 13.70 9.93
N ARG A 360 7.35 14.92 9.79
CA ARG A 360 6.99 15.81 10.90
C ARG A 360 5.85 15.25 11.74
N GLU A 361 4.79 14.77 11.08
CA GLU A 361 3.56 14.38 11.78
C GLU A 361 3.60 12.96 12.32
N ILE A 362 4.39 12.06 11.75
CA ILE A 362 4.38 10.64 12.08
C ILE A 362 5.79 10.14 12.47
N TYR A 363 6.70 10.05 11.51
CA TYR A 363 7.95 9.28 11.68
C TYR A 363 8.91 9.88 12.70
N SER A 364 8.90 11.20 12.91
CA SER A 364 9.70 11.85 13.97
C SER A 364 9.17 11.57 15.39
N LYS A 365 7.95 11.05 15.51
CA LYS A 365 7.32 10.73 16.79
C LYS A 365 7.46 9.25 17.16
N LEU A 366 7.91 8.42 16.23
CA LEU A 366 8.24 7.03 16.52
C LEU A 366 9.45 7.03 17.46
N GLY A 367 9.32 6.40 18.64
CA GLY A 367 10.43 6.29 19.59
C GLY A 367 11.61 5.56 18.93
N ASN A 368 12.83 6.04 19.23
CA ASN A 368 14.09 5.39 18.83
C ASN A 368 14.24 4.04 19.54
#